data_eb856a5cef7df3aa46218cdc13129976
#
_entry.id   eb856a5cef7df3aa46218cdc13129976
#
_cell.length_a   1.000
_cell.length_b   1.000
_cell.length_c   1.000
_cell.angle_alpha   90.00
_cell.angle_beta   90.00
_cell.angle_gamma   90.00
#
_symmetry.space_group_name_H-M   'P 1'
#
loop_
_entity.id
_entity.type
_entity.pdbx_description
1 polymer ?
#
loop_
_entity_poly.entity_id
_entity_poly.type
_entity_poly.pdbx_seq_one_letter_code
_entity_poly.pdbx_strand_id
1 'polypeptide(L)'
;MLEERRYTLNFIREIEKEKLYYYLFAASNPQPVLVVQSPSDKEQEKKFLGYEWSNRKGDEGIHYLNTGKIKSSSSDDEEADDDTIEQIKGIDGIQTPMFDPLNLEDNTKLNAMIRQNFDRIDIDVLDELEHFVSQNELVDLLDFSRVEFDKIIKTVATLSYPKIETKFELVKLANIAPFVSTKVALSKIDVKTYVSTENMLQNRAGVQVFEGQPSIDKITEYKKGDILISNIRPYLKKIWKAEYNGGCSNDVLVFRNVKTNKVLDEYLYSVLSSDIFFDYMMVGKKGVKMPRGDKKMIPQFEIPLPPMDVQKKIVEECEKIDKAVAEDNEQIRNIEVTISKMMLEVEGDAQKIQKLCSAINPSKSDVNSLEKSMLVSFVEMSSVSNDGYIEQTVDKPLADVRKSSYTYFAEGDIIIAKITPCMENGKCALATGLKNGIGFGSSEFHVFRANAKLINNVYLFAYLNRKEIRSKAAEVMTGSSGHRRVPISFYEDLEIPVPSMDKQMLIAEKYKGLMKDIESLKQQIANASSRKQAILDKYLK
;
A
#
# COMPACT_ATOMS: atom_id res chain seq x y z
N MET A 1 48.85 -25.97 16.02
CA MET A 1 47.46 -26.38 16.39
C MET A 1 47.10 -26.15 17.85
N LEU A 2 47.83 -26.67 18.87
CA LEU A 2 47.52 -26.44 20.28
C LEU A 2 47.82 -24.96 20.72
N GLU A 3 48.89 -24.37 20.25
CA GLU A 3 49.27 -22.98 20.54
C GLU A 3 48.30 -21.99 19.84
N GLU A 4 47.94 -22.24 18.60
CA GLU A 4 46.93 -21.44 17.86
C GLU A 4 45.57 -21.46 18.56
N ARG A 5 45.14 -22.65 19.02
CA ARG A 5 43.89 -22.77 19.78
C ARG A 5 43.94 -22.02 21.11
N ARG A 6 45.08 -22.03 21.80
CA ARG A 6 45.28 -21.29 23.04
C ARG A 6 45.30 -19.80 22.82
N TYR A 7 45.96 -19.33 21.75
CA TYR A 7 45.96 -17.92 21.34
C TYR A 7 44.54 -17.44 21.01
N THR A 8 43.81 -18.19 20.20
CA THR A 8 42.44 -17.87 19.84
C THR A 8 41.51 -17.80 21.04
N LEU A 9 41.62 -18.74 22.00
CA LEU A 9 40.83 -18.73 23.22
C LEU A 9 41.13 -17.54 24.11
N ASN A 10 42.41 -17.13 24.23
CA ASN A 10 42.80 -15.97 25.00
C ASN A 10 42.28 -14.69 24.35
N PHE A 11 42.33 -14.56 23.02
CA PHE A 11 41.81 -13.42 22.29
C PHE A 11 40.30 -13.30 22.46
N ILE A 12 39.56 -14.41 22.36
CA ILE A 12 38.10 -14.42 22.60
C ILE A 12 37.79 -14.00 24.04
N ARG A 13 38.57 -14.47 25.04
CA ARG A 13 38.38 -14.08 26.44
C ARG A 13 38.53 -12.60 26.66
N GLU A 14 39.53 -11.97 26.06
CA GLU A 14 39.73 -10.51 26.22
C GLU A 14 38.57 -9.72 25.62
N ILE A 15 38.08 -10.07 24.42
CA ILE A 15 36.93 -9.42 23.81
C ILE A 15 35.67 -9.60 24.67
N GLU A 16 35.38 -10.81 25.12
CA GLU A 16 34.19 -11.09 25.93
C GLU A 16 34.26 -10.41 27.32
N LYS A 17 35.45 -10.26 27.87
CA LYS A 17 35.68 -9.54 29.11
C LYS A 17 35.37 -8.06 28.97
N GLU A 18 35.82 -7.42 27.90
CA GLU A 18 35.49 -6.01 27.61
C GLU A 18 33.97 -5.80 27.42
N LYS A 19 33.31 -6.66 26.66
CA LYS A 19 31.85 -6.65 26.49
C LYS A 19 31.12 -6.74 27.83
N LEU A 20 31.53 -7.67 28.68
CA LEU A 20 30.92 -7.87 30.00
C LEU A 20 31.08 -6.65 30.90
N TYR A 21 32.27 -6.07 30.93
CA TYR A 21 32.50 -4.86 31.71
C TYR A 21 31.68 -3.69 31.20
N TYR A 22 31.61 -3.50 29.88
CA TYR A 22 30.83 -2.43 29.29
C TYR A 22 29.35 -2.62 29.55
N TYR A 23 28.85 -3.85 29.42
CA TYR A 23 27.46 -4.19 29.74
C TYR A 23 27.12 -3.88 31.20
N LEU A 24 27.95 -4.34 32.14
CA LEU A 24 27.74 -4.09 33.57
C LEU A 24 27.79 -2.59 33.90
N PHE A 25 28.72 -1.86 33.28
CA PHE A 25 28.80 -0.42 33.45
C PHE A 25 27.56 0.29 32.92
N ALA A 26 27.13 -0.02 31.69
CA ALA A 26 25.96 0.59 31.08
C ALA A 26 24.66 0.23 31.84
N ALA A 27 24.52 -1.02 32.29
CA ALA A 27 23.37 -1.46 33.08
C ALA A 27 23.33 -0.82 34.50
N SER A 28 24.53 -0.53 35.09
CA SER A 28 24.62 0.13 36.41
C SER A 28 24.46 1.64 36.33
N ASN A 29 24.61 2.23 35.14
CA ASN A 29 24.50 3.66 34.90
C ASN A 29 23.51 3.90 33.74
N PRO A 30 22.20 3.82 33.98
CA PRO A 30 21.20 4.03 32.96
C PRO A 30 21.39 5.36 32.23
N GLN A 31 21.40 5.33 30.91
CA GLN A 31 21.51 6.50 30.05
C GLN A 31 20.31 6.49 29.10
N PRO A 32 19.30 7.35 29.32
CA PRO A 32 18.14 7.43 28.44
C PRO A 32 18.55 7.98 27.07
N VAL A 33 18.12 7.33 26.03
CA VAL A 33 18.36 7.70 24.63
C VAL A 33 17.02 7.83 23.93
N LEU A 34 16.76 9.01 23.38
CA LEU A 34 15.60 9.24 22.55
C LEU A 34 15.90 8.81 21.11
N VAL A 35 15.17 7.82 20.64
CA VAL A 35 15.25 7.36 19.25
C VAL A 35 14.09 7.98 18.46
N VAL A 36 14.43 8.70 17.39
CA VAL A 36 13.47 9.34 16.49
C VAL A 36 13.59 8.74 15.11
N GLN A 37 12.48 8.30 14.54
CA GLN A 37 12.39 7.76 13.18
C GLN A 37 11.48 8.62 12.32
N SER A 38 11.95 8.97 11.12
CA SER A 38 11.08 9.62 10.13
C SER A 38 10.03 8.62 9.62
N PRO A 39 8.78 9.07 9.37
CA PRO A 39 7.78 8.25 8.70
C PRO A 39 8.31 7.70 7.37
N SER A 40 7.93 6.47 7.03
CA SER A 40 8.33 5.85 5.77
C SER A 40 7.41 6.18 4.60
N ASP A 41 6.23 6.68 4.88
CA ASP A 41 5.27 7.19 3.91
C ASP A 41 5.59 8.65 3.59
N LYS A 42 5.62 9.01 2.30
CA LYS A 42 6.03 10.34 1.86
C LYS A 42 5.09 11.47 2.31
N GLU A 43 3.80 11.21 2.38
CA GLU A 43 2.85 12.25 2.81
C GLU A 43 2.91 12.46 4.32
N GLN A 44 3.12 11.39 5.09
CA GLN A 44 3.38 11.47 6.52
C GLN A 44 4.74 12.13 6.80
N GLU A 45 5.78 11.81 6.01
CA GLU A 45 7.10 12.42 6.12
C GLU A 45 7.03 13.94 5.90
N LYS A 46 6.32 14.40 4.88
CA LYS A 46 6.10 15.84 4.64
C LYS A 46 5.41 16.52 5.81
N LYS A 47 4.34 15.92 6.34
CA LYS A 47 3.62 16.44 7.50
C LYS A 47 4.51 16.48 8.74
N PHE A 48 5.33 15.45 8.93
CA PHE A 48 6.27 15.36 10.04
C PHE A 48 7.35 16.44 9.96
N LEU A 49 7.91 16.67 8.76
CA LEU A 49 8.94 17.68 8.51
C LEU A 49 8.37 19.10 8.37
N GLY A 50 7.12 19.23 7.96
CA GLY A 50 6.45 20.52 7.72
C GLY A 50 6.81 21.19 6.40
N TYR A 51 7.51 20.50 5.50
CA TYR A 51 7.83 21.01 4.17
C TYR A 51 7.90 19.90 3.12
N GLU A 52 7.80 20.30 1.86
CA GLU A 52 8.07 19.44 0.71
C GLU A 52 8.97 20.15 -0.31
N TRP A 53 9.67 19.37 -1.11
CA TRP A 53 10.44 19.88 -2.24
C TRP A 53 9.63 19.77 -3.54
N SER A 54 9.39 20.90 -4.21
CA SER A 54 8.76 20.94 -5.53
C SER A 54 9.80 21.04 -6.64
N ASN A 55 9.69 20.13 -7.62
CA ASN A 55 10.46 20.19 -8.88
C ASN A 55 9.61 20.76 -10.04
N ARG A 56 8.45 21.35 -9.74
CA ARG A 56 7.52 21.85 -10.73
C ARG A 56 8.08 23.12 -11.37
N LYS A 57 8.22 23.14 -12.70
CA LYS A 57 8.74 24.30 -13.43
C LYS A 57 7.95 25.57 -13.09
N GLY A 58 8.66 26.59 -12.61
CA GLY A 58 8.10 27.85 -12.14
C GLY A 58 7.61 27.87 -10.70
N ASP A 59 7.79 26.75 -9.97
CA ASP A 59 7.39 26.56 -8.58
C ASP A 59 8.38 25.62 -7.89
N GLU A 60 9.66 25.73 -8.30
CA GLU A 60 10.75 24.90 -7.75
C GLU A 60 11.16 25.40 -6.36
N GLY A 61 11.48 24.46 -5.47
CA GLY A 61 12.02 24.79 -4.16
C GLY A 61 11.27 24.19 -2.99
N ILE A 62 11.49 24.77 -1.81
CA ILE A 62 10.87 24.33 -0.56
C ILE A 62 9.50 24.98 -0.41
N HIS A 63 8.48 24.15 -0.26
CA HIS A 63 7.13 24.54 0.08
C HIS A 63 6.84 24.18 1.54
N TYR A 64 6.50 25.17 2.35
CA TYR A 64 6.16 24.96 3.75
C TYR A 64 4.70 24.52 3.90
N LEU A 65 4.50 23.49 4.73
CA LEU A 65 3.19 22.92 5.05
C LEU A 65 2.80 23.34 6.46
N ASN A 66 1.48 23.42 6.73
CA ASN A 66 0.95 23.72 8.08
C ASN A 66 1.53 24.99 8.71
N THR A 67 1.52 26.08 7.96
CA THR A 67 1.95 27.38 8.47
C THR A 67 0.98 27.91 9.53
N GLY A 68 1.51 28.28 10.69
CA GLY A 68 0.75 28.89 11.78
C GLY A 68 0.09 30.21 11.37
N LYS A 69 -0.98 30.57 12.07
CA LYS A 69 -1.72 31.82 11.89
C LYS A 69 -1.58 32.66 13.13
N ILE A 70 -1.15 33.90 13.01
CA ILE A 70 -1.14 34.88 14.11
C ILE A 70 -2.32 35.82 13.94
N LYS A 71 -3.03 36.14 15.05
CA LYS A 71 -3.93 37.30 15.09
C LYS A 71 -3.05 38.55 15.04
N SER A 72 -3.17 39.34 14.00
CA SER A 72 -2.44 40.61 13.97
C SER A 72 -3.05 41.56 15.01
N SER A 73 -2.30 41.79 16.07
CA SER A 73 -2.57 42.90 16.97
C SER A 73 -2.00 44.18 16.36
N SER A 74 -2.69 44.75 15.39
CA SER A 74 -2.30 46.06 14.86
C SER A 74 -3.35 47.08 15.25
N SER A 75 -2.87 48.03 16.07
CA SER A 75 -3.34 49.39 16.29
C SER A 75 -4.62 49.59 17.07
N ASP A 76 -4.47 50.57 17.97
CA ASP A 76 -5.43 51.23 18.86
C ASP A 76 -6.62 51.95 18.15
N ASP A 77 -7.31 51.32 17.22
CA ASP A 77 -8.54 51.86 16.63
C ASP A 77 -9.73 50.92 16.91
N GLU A 78 -10.65 51.42 17.71
CA GLU A 78 -11.83 50.73 18.27
C GLU A 78 -12.93 50.38 17.25
N GLU A 79 -12.68 50.35 15.95
CA GLU A 79 -13.68 49.98 14.93
C GLU A 79 -13.03 49.19 13.77
N ALA A 80 -12.43 48.04 14.03
CA ALA A 80 -11.99 47.14 12.96
C ALA A 80 -12.73 45.83 13.05
N ASP A 81 -13.56 45.58 12.05
CA ASP A 81 -14.20 44.29 11.75
C ASP A 81 -13.20 43.16 11.70
N ASP A 82 -13.57 42.14 12.44
CA ASP A 82 -13.25 40.72 12.33
C ASP A 82 -11.92 40.31 11.69
N ASP A 83 -10.96 39.96 12.58
CA ASP A 83 -9.89 38.97 12.43
C ASP A 83 -9.16 38.88 11.07
N THR A 84 -8.30 39.84 10.77
CA THR A 84 -7.23 39.58 9.78
C THR A 84 -6.20 38.60 10.35
N ILE A 85 -6.41 37.33 10.04
CA ILE A 85 -5.45 36.26 10.37
C ILE A 85 -4.32 36.32 9.34
N GLU A 86 -3.17 36.86 9.73
CA GLU A 86 -1.96 36.79 8.89
C GLU A 86 -1.30 35.41 8.98
N GLN A 87 -1.03 34.85 7.81
CA GLN A 87 -0.28 33.61 7.72
C GLN A 87 1.21 33.91 7.88
N ILE A 88 1.86 33.28 8.87
CA ILE A 88 3.31 33.37 9.05
C ILE A 88 3.98 32.70 7.86
N LYS A 89 4.82 33.43 7.14
CA LYS A 89 5.54 32.93 5.98
C LYS A 89 6.91 32.38 6.35
N GLY A 90 7.32 31.33 5.65
CA GLY A 90 8.65 30.75 5.81
C GLY A 90 8.77 29.76 6.98
N ILE A 91 9.99 29.53 7.39
CA ILE A 91 10.33 28.51 8.42
C ILE A 91 9.73 28.83 9.79
N ASP A 92 9.58 30.11 10.10
CA ASP A 92 9.06 30.60 11.40
C ASP A 92 7.56 30.30 11.57
N GLY A 93 6.87 29.96 10.49
CA GLY A 93 5.44 29.63 10.51
C GLY A 93 5.13 28.14 10.52
N ILE A 94 6.14 27.27 10.46
CA ILE A 94 5.91 25.82 10.34
C ILE A 94 5.44 25.25 11.68
N GLN A 95 4.24 24.68 11.70
CA GLN A 95 3.74 23.88 12.82
C GLN A 95 3.88 22.40 12.50
N THR A 96 4.76 21.70 13.17
CA THR A 96 5.05 20.28 12.95
C THR A 96 5.10 19.54 14.28
N PRO A 97 5.08 18.20 14.26
CA PRO A 97 5.44 17.42 15.44
C PRO A 97 6.86 17.67 15.96
N MET A 98 7.74 18.25 15.14
CA MET A 98 9.15 18.51 15.52
C MET A 98 9.30 19.70 16.46
N PHE A 99 8.62 20.80 16.18
CA PHE A 99 8.66 22.01 17.04
C PHE A 99 7.52 22.96 16.72
N ASP A 100 7.18 23.83 17.69
CA ASP A 100 6.31 24.99 17.47
C ASP A 100 7.16 26.26 17.54
N PRO A 101 7.30 27.04 16.48
CA PRO A 101 8.11 28.25 16.47
C PRO A 101 7.53 29.37 17.35
N LEU A 102 6.23 29.31 17.67
CA LEU A 102 5.55 30.27 18.53
C LEU A 102 5.64 29.89 20.02
N ASN A 103 5.88 28.62 20.34
CA ASN A 103 6.04 28.13 21.70
C ASN A 103 7.12 27.04 21.75
N LEU A 104 8.37 27.46 21.89
CA LEU A 104 9.53 26.55 21.95
C LEU A 104 9.54 25.62 23.17
N GLU A 105 8.72 25.93 24.19
CA GLU A 105 8.59 25.13 25.43
C GLU A 105 7.40 24.16 25.38
N ASP A 106 6.77 23.99 24.22
CA ASP A 106 5.67 23.04 24.06
C ASP A 106 6.17 21.60 24.25
N ASN A 107 5.84 21.01 25.39
CA ASN A 107 6.25 19.66 25.76
C ASN A 107 5.67 18.55 24.86
N THR A 108 4.71 18.87 24.02
CA THR A 108 4.13 17.94 23.03
C THR A 108 5.01 17.83 21.79
N LYS A 109 6.05 18.64 21.65
CA LYS A 109 6.94 18.69 20.50
C LYS A 109 8.25 17.98 20.73
N LEU A 110 8.79 17.43 19.66
CA LEU A 110 10.02 16.63 19.69
C LEU A 110 11.23 17.42 20.23
N ASN A 111 11.35 18.72 19.93
CA ASN A 111 12.43 19.56 20.45
C ASN A 111 12.42 19.64 21.99
N ALA A 112 11.25 19.71 22.60
CA ALA A 112 11.12 19.68 24.06
C ALA A 112 11.43 18.29 24.63
N MET A 113 10.95 17.23 24.00
CA MET A 113 11.27 15.84 24.37
C MET A 113 12.77 15.57 24.33
N ILE A 114 13.49 16.08 23.31
CA ILE A 114 14.95 15.95 23.22
C ILE A 114 15.63 16.64 24.41
N ARG A 115 15.21 17.86 24.79
CA ARG A 115 15.74 18.56 25.97
C ARG A 115 15.48 17.78 27.28
N GLN A 116 14.25 17.33 27.47
CA GLN A 116 13.87 16.52 28.63
C GLN A 116 14.71 15.24 28.72
N ASN A 117 15.02 14.59 27.60
CA ASN A 117 15.88 13.41 27.58
C ASN A 117 17.31 13.73 28.03
N PHE A 118 17.88 14.90 27.63
CA PHE A 118 19.20 15.33 28.12
C PHE A 118 19.19 15.62 29.61
N ASP A 119 18.09 16.13 30.14
CA ASP A 119 17.91 16.42 31.57
C ASP A 119 17.52 15.17 32.39
N ARG A 120 17.43 14.00 31.74
CA ARG A 120 17.02 12.70 32.31
C ARG A 120 15.62 12.73 32.93
N ILE A 121 14.73 13.48 32.32
CA ILE A 121 13.33 13.54 32.69
C ILE A 121 12.59 12.47 31.89
N ASP A 122 11.67 11.75 32.53
CA ASP A 122 10.78 10.82 31.83
C ASP A 122 9.90 11.57 30.84
N ILE A 123 9.85 11.04 29.61
CA ILE A 123 9.15 11.67 28.50
C ILE A 123 7.81 10.97 28.31
N ASP A 124 6.74 11.75 28.31
CA ASP A 124 5.41 11.28 27.91
C ASP A 124 5.27 11.49 26.39
N VAL A 125 5.36 10.39 25.64
CA VAL A 125 5.25 10.40 24.18
C VAL A 125 3.77 10.35 23.82
N LEU A 126 3.28 11.37 23.10
CA LEU A 126 1.89 11.39 22.63
C LEU A 126 1.61 10.27 21.63
N ASP A 127 0.38 9.77 21.63
CA ASP A 127 -0.09 8.69 20.73
C ASP A 127 0.26 8.95 19.26
N GLU A 128 0.21 10.21 18.80
CA GLU A 128 0.56 10.60 17.44
C GLU A 128 2.04 10.40 17.09
N LEU A 129 2.93 10.41 18.09
CA LEU A 129 4.37 10.26 17.93
C LEU A 129 4.87 8.88 18.38
N GLU A 130 4.06 8.04 19.01
CA GLU A 130 4.44 6.74 19.56
C GLU A 130 5.11 5.82 18.52
N HIS A 131 4.67 5.91 17.27
CA HIS A 131 5.26 5.14 16.17
C HIS A 131 6.61 5.68 15.66
N PHE A 132 6.98 6.90 16.02
CA PHE A 132 8.15 7.60 15.49
C PHE A 132 9.17 7.98 16.55
N VAL A 133 8.77 8.01 17.82
CA VAL A 133 9.61 8.43 18.94
C VAL A 133 9.55 7.37 20.04
N SER A 134 10.71 6.97 20.54
CA SER A 134 10.79 6.07 21.69
C SER A 134 11.97 6.44 22.59
N GLN A 135 11.76 6.39 23.90
CA GLN A 135 12.84 6.51 24.89
C GLN A 135 13.33 5.12 25.28
N ASN A 136 14.61 4.90 25.26
CA ASN A 136 15.25 3.60 25.49
C ASN A 136 16.47 3.76 26.37
N GLU A 137 16.91 2.70 27.04
CA GLU A 137 18.19 2.69 27.72
C GLU A 137 19.33 2.39 26.74
N LEU A 138 20.48 3.07 26.88
CA LEU A 138 21.65 2.86 26.01
C LEU A 138 22.06 1.40 25.93
N VAL A 139 21.99 0.67 27.05
CA VAL A 139 22.36 -0.76 27.10
C VAL A 139 21.54 -1.62 26.15
N ASP A 140 20.28 -1.29 25.94
CA ASP A 140 19.37 -2.02 25.06
C ASP A 140 19.63 -1.74 23.57
N LEU A 141 20.23 -0.59 23.28
CA LEU A 141 20.61 -0.16 21.94
C LEU A 141 21.94 -0.75 21.46
N LEU A 142 22.75 -1.30 22.35
CA LEU A 142 24.04 -1.92 22.03
C LEU A 142 23.86 -3.38 21.56
N ASP A 143 24.65 -3.80 20.59
CA ASP A 143 24.62 -5.18 20.09
C ASP A 143 25.79 -6.01 20.59
N PHE A 144 25.68 -6.52 21.80
CA PHE A 144 26.72 -7.34 22.45
C PHE A 144 26.97 -8.70 21.76
N SER A 145 26.18 -9.10 20.76
CA SER A 145 26.48 -10.28 19.94
C SER A 145 27.65 -10.04 18.96
N ARG A 146 28.05 -8.79 18.75
CA ARG A 146 29.10 -8.39 17.81
C ARG A 146 30.42 -8.12 18.51
N VAL A 147 31.53 -8.29 17.80
CA VAL A 147 32.87 -7.89 18.30
C VAL A 147 32.92 -6.38 18.47
N GLU A 148 32.40 -5.62 17.51
CA GLU A 148 32.35 -4.14 17.53
C GLU A 148 30.99 -3.68 18.07
N PHE A 149 30.64 -4.12 19.27
CA PHE A 149 29.36 -3.89 19.93
C PHE A 149 29.06 -2.40 20.19
N ASP A 150 30.08 -1.60 20.31
CA ASP A 150 30.07 -0.16 20.65
C ASP A 150 30.01 0.74 19.40
N LYS A 151 30.28 0.20 18.22
CA LYS A 151 30.34 1.00 16.98
C LYS A 151 29.02 1.10 16.22
N ILE A 152 28.04 0.27 16.54
CA ILE A 152 26.73 0.26 15.89
C ILE A 152 25.66 0.26 16.97
N ILE A 153 24.98 1.39 17.11
CA ILE A 153 23.82 1.53 17.98
C ILE A 153 22.59 1.04 17.20
N LYS A 154 21.80 0.16 17.80
CA LYS A 154 20.49 -0.20 17.28
C LYS A 154 19.60 1.03 17.37
N THR A 155 19.05 1.49 16.28
CA THR A 155 18.11 2.64 16.27
C THR A 155 16.72 2.28 16.80
N VAL A 156 16.52 1.00 17.13
CA VAL A 156 15.31 0.51 17.79
C VAL A 156 15.79 -0.50 18.84
N ALA A 157 15.64 -0.19 20.12
CA ALA A 157 16.08 -1.02 21.25
C ALA A 157 15.40 -2.39 21.25
N THR A 158 14.17 -2.40 20.85
CA THR A 158 13.36 -3.57 20.57
C THR A 158 12.61 -3.31 19.28
N LEU A 159 13.13 -3.82 18.16
CA LEU A 159 12.23 -4.16 17.07
C LEU A 159 11.27 -5.17 17.69
N SER A 160 10.09 -4.69 18.10
CA SER A 160 9.03 -5.58 18.50
C SER A 160 8.61 -6.34 17.24
N TYR A 161 9.29 -7.46 17.02
CA TYR A 161 8.91 -8.34 15.92
C TYR A 161 7.55 -8.92 16.24
N PRO A 162 6.58 -8.81 15.33
CA PRO A 162 5.30 -9.47 15.48
C PRO A 162 5.52 -10.95 15.80
N LYS A 163 4.86 -11.44 16.86
CA LYS A 163 4.96 -12.82 17.31
C LYS A 163 3.59 -13.45 17.26
N ILE A 164 3.55 -14.75 16.97
CA ILE A 164 2.33 -15.52 17.08
C ILE A 164 2.14 -15.89 18.56
N GLU A 165 1.08 -15.39 19.17
CA GLU A 165 0.69 -15.79 20.51
C GLU A 165 0.19 -17.24 20.50
N THR A 166 0.77 -18.08 21.34
CA THR A 166 0.48 -19.51 21.34
C THR A 166 0.79 -20.18 22.66
N LYS A 167 0.04 -21.24 22.95
CA LYS A 167 0.32 -22.17 24.07
C LYS A 167 1.29 -23.31 23.68
N PHE A 168 1.68 -23.40 22.40
CA PHE A 168 2.53 -24.46 21.90
C PHE A 168 4.01 -24.01 21.84
N GLU A 169 4.91 -24.99 21.72
CA GLU A 169 6.33 -24.73 21.52
C GLU A 169 6.57 -23.89 20.26
N LEU A 170 7.41 -22.88 20.40
CA LEU A 170 7.86 -22.04 19.30
C LEU A 170 9.19 -22.55 18.73
N VAL A 171 9.26 -22.77 17.44
CA VAL A 171 10.47 -23.24 16.74
C VAL A 171 10.81 -22.29 15.60
N LYS A 172 12.09 -21.93 15.50
CA LYS A 172 12.56 -21.03 14.44
C LYS A 172 12.33 -21.63 13.06
N LEU A 173 11.91 -20.79 12.11
CA LEU A 173 11.68 -21.17 10.71
C LEU A 173 12.89 -21.87 10.09
N ALA A 174 14.12 -21.42 10.40
CA ALA A 174 15.36 -22.06 9.95
C ALA A 174 15.44 -23.55 10.31
N ASN A 175 14.86 -23.98 11.42
CA ASN A 175 14.90 -25.36 11.90
C ASN A 175 13.81 -26.23 11.26
N ILE A 176 12.78 -25.62 10.69
CA ILE A 176 11.64 -26.29 10.04
C ILE A 176 11.80 -26.27 8.53
N ALA A 177 12.04 -25.08 7.96
CA ALA A 177 12.13 -24.86 6.53
C ALA A 177 13.26 -23.88 6.18
N PRO A 178 14.51 -24.33 6.14
CA PRO A 178 15.64 -23.50 5.74
C PRO A 178 15.50 -23.02 4.29
N PHE A 179 16.18 -21.93 3.95
CA PHE A 179 16.28 -21.44 2.58
C PHE A 179 16.92 -22.46 1.65
N VAL A 180 16.31 -22.68 0.49
CA VAL A 180 16.92 -23.42 -0.59
C VAL A 180 17.92 -22.51 -1.31
N SER A 181 19.19 -22.95 -1.38
CA SER A 181 20.27 -22.21 -2.03
C SER A 181 20.81 -22.90 -3.31
N THR A 182 20.23 -24.05 -3.68
CA THR A 182 20.64 -24.81 -4.87
C THR A 182 20.43 -23.98 -6.13
N LYS A 183 21.52 -23.77 -6.88
CA LYS A 183 21.50 -23.03 -8.15
C LYS A 183 21.52 -23.98 -9.32
N VAL A 184 20.69 -23.69 -10.31
CA VAL A 184 20.61 -24.39 -11.59
C VAL A 184 20.77 -23.41 -12.75
N ALA A 185 21.25 -23.90 -13.88
CA ALA A 185 21.29 -23.09 -15.10
C ALA A 185 19.86 -22.92 -15.63
N LEU A 186 19.52 -21.71 -16.10
CA LEU A 186 18.21 -21.41 -16.69
C LEU A 186 17.86 -22.39 -17.84
N SER A 187 18.85 -22.77 -18.64
CA SER A 187 18.68 -23.72 -19.75
C SER A 187 18.18 -25.12 -19.37
N LYS A 188 18.19 -25.46 -18.07
CA LYS A 188 17.68 -26.73 -17.54
C LYS A 188 16.23 -26.66 -17.05
N ILE A 189 15.63 -25.49 -17.10
CA ILE A 189 14.29 -25.24 -16.57
C ILE A 189 13.39 -24.76 -17.73
N ASP A 190 12.16 -25.26 -17.76
CA ASP A 190 11.13 -24.71 -18.66
C ASP A 190 10.80 -23.28 -18.20
N VAL A 191 10.91 -22.32 -19.12
CA VAL A 191 10.61 -20.89 -18.85
C VAL A 191 9.18 -20.72 -18.33
N LYS A 192 8.24 -21.57 -18.70
CA LYS A 192 6.87 -21.57 -18.16
C LYS A 192 6.80 -21.85 -16.66
N THR A 193 7.82 -22.52 -16.10
CA THR A 193 7.93 -22.80 -14.67
C THR A 193 8.87 -21.82 -13.96
N TYR A 194 9.26 -20.73 -14.62
CA TYR A 194 10.08 -19.70 -14.00
C TYR A 194 9.22 -18.76 -13.15
N VAL A 195 9.66 -18.52 -11.91
CA VAL A 195 9.00 -17.62 -10.96
C VAL A 195 9.89 -16.45 -10.62
N SER A 196 9.38 -15.24 -10.82
CA SER A 196 10.00 -13.97 -10.43
C SER A 196 9.04 -13.15 -9.56
N THR A 197 9.53 -12.07 -9.01
CA THR A 197 8.67 -11.13 -8.27
C THR A 197 7.62 -10.45 -9.17
N GLU A 198 7.77 -10.52 -10.49
CA GLU A 198 6.85 -9.92 -11.47
C GLU A 198 5.61 -10.78 -11.71
N ASN A 199 5.79 -12.10 -11.88
CA ASN A 199 4.70 -13.02 -12.12
C ASN A 199 4.10 -13.65 -10.85
N MET A 200 4.66 -13.37 -9.67
CA MET A 200 3.97 -13.61 -8.40
C MET A 200 2.90 -12.55 -8.19
N LEU A 201 1.67 -12.99 -7.97
CA LEU A 201 0.52 -12.12 -7.76
C LEU A 201 0.46 -11.58 -6.33
N GLN A 202 -0.09 -10.37 -6.18
CA GLN A 202 -0.26 -9.72 -4.87
C GLN A 202 -1.34 -10.42 -4.06
N ASN A 203 -1.34 -10.13 -2.74
CA ASN A 203 -2.38 -10.59 -1.81
C ASN A 203 -2.60 -12.11 -1.83
N ARG A 204 -1.51 -12.87 -1.93
CA ARG A 204 -1.52 -14.35 -1.89
C ARG A 204 -2.25 -15.01 -3.07
N ALA A 205 -2.40 -14.29 -4.19
CA ALA A 205 -3.16 -14.79 -5.35
C ALA A 205 -2.38 -15.80 -6.22
N GLY A 206 -1.20 -16.27 -5.75
CA GLY A 206 -0.42 -17.31 -6.44
C GLY A 206 0.54 -16.77 -7.49
N VAL A 207 0.73 -17.52 -8.57
CA VAL A 207 1.69 -17.23 -9.65
C VAL A 207 0.99 -17.39 -10.99
N GLN A 208 1.24 -16.48 -11.91
CA GLN A 208 0.87 -16.61 -13.33
C GLN A 208 2.05 -17.06 -14.18
N VAL A 209 1.79 -17.58 -15.37
CA VAL A 209 2.84 -17.99 -16.30
C VAL A 209 3.73 -16.79 -16.61
N PHE A 210 5.04 -16.98 -16.59
CA PHE A 210 6.00 -15.92 -16.89
C PHE A 210 5.97 -15.62 -18.40
N GLU A 211 5.73 -14.37 -18.73
CA GLU A 211 5.76 -13.86 -20.10
C GLU A 211 7.07 -13.10 -20.31
N GLY A 212 7.98 -13.67 -21.10
CA GLY A 212 9.27 -13.04 -21.41
C GLY A 212 10.44 -14.01 -21.31
N GLN A 213 11.64 -13.46 -21.31
CA GLN A 213 12.88 -14.22 -21.10
C GLN A 213 13.58 -13.73 -19.83
N PRO A 214 13.89 -14.63 -18.88
CA PRO A 214 14.67 -14.25 -17.72
C PRO A 214 16.06 -13.74 -18.12
N SER A 215 16.51 -12.66 -17.50
CA SER A 215 17.82 -12.03 -17.79
C SER A 215 18.99 -12.62 -17.01
N ILE A 216 18.80 -13.76 -16.33
CA ILE A 216 19.76 -14.35 -15.38
C ILE A 216 20.04 -15.79 -15.77
N ASP A 217 21.33 -16.15 -15.91
CA ASP A 217 21.75 -17.51 -16.28
C ASP A 217 21.65 -18.55 -15.17
N LYS A 218 21.78 -18.12 -13.90
CA LYS A 218 21.73 -19.00 -12.72
C LYS A 218 20.57 -18.58 -11.81
N ILE A 219 19.65 -19.49 -11.61
CA ILE A 219 18.43 -19.32 -10.82
C ILE A 219 18.38 -20.28 -9.65
N THR A 220 17.54 -20.01 -8.66
CA THR A 220 17.32 -20.95 -7.54
C THR A 220 16.33 -22.03 -7.94
N GLU A 221 16.69 -23.30 -7.77
CA GLU A 221 15.78 -24.43 -7.98
C GLU A 221 14.71 -24.48 -6.89
N TYR A 222 13.47 -24.76 -7.28
CA TYR A 222 12.42 -25.12 -6.34
C TYR A 222 11.73 -26.43 -6.76
N LYS A 223 11.13 -27.10 -5.79
CA LYS A 223 10.38 -28.37 -5.98
C LYS A 223 8.92 -28.16 -5.59
N LYS A 224 8.07 -29.04 -6.11
CA LYS A 224 6.68 -29.14 -5.68
C LYS A 224 6.62 -29.27 -4.15
N GLY A 225 5.76 -28.48 -3.50
CA GLY A 225 5.61 -28.38 -2.05
C GLY A 225 6.46 -27.28 -1.40
N ASP A 226 7.52 -26.78 -2.05
CA ASP A 226 8.27 -25.63 -1.55
C ASP A 226 7.39 -24.38 -1.46
N ILE A 227 7.67 -23.50 -0.48
CA ILE A 227 6.98 -22.22 -0.32
C ILE A 227 7.86 -21.11 -0.86
N LEU A 228 7.37 -20.40 -1.86
CA LEU A 228 8.03 -19.29 -2.51
C LEU A 228 7.46 -17.95 -2.03
N ILE A 229 8.34 -17.02 -1.64
CA ILE A 229 7.94 -15.70 -1.13
C ILE A 229 8.77 -14.61 -1.80
N SER A 230 8.12 -13.57 -2.31
CA SER A 230 8.83 -12.40 -2.82
C SER A 230 9.51 -11.65 -1.69
N ASN A 231 10.82 -11.44 -1.81
CA ASN A 231 11.59 -10.64 -0.86
C ASN A 231 11.51 -9.13 -1.15
N ILE A 232 11.02 -8.74 -2.33
CA ILE A 232 10.81 -7.34 -2.71
C ILE A 232 9.39 -6.93 -2.33
N ARG A 233 9.27 -5.78 -1.65
CA ARG A 233 7.99 -5.21 -1.21
C ARG A 233 7.13 -6.25 -0.46
N PRO A 234 7.58 -6.76 0.70
CA PRO A 234 6.85 -7.80 1.43
C PRO A 234 5.39 -7.43 1.73
N TYR A 235 5.08 -6.13 1.86
CA TYR A 235 3.72 -5.62 2.05
C TYR A 235 2.75 -5.98 0.90
N LEU A 236 3.25 -6.40 -0.27
CA LEU A 236 2.42 -6.92 -1.36
C LEU A 236 1.97 -8.37 -1.12
N LYS A 237 2.48 -9.01 -0.07
CA LYS A 237 2.08 -10.35 0.41
C LYS A 237 2.08 -11.41 -0.70
N LYS A 238 3.16 -11.42 -1.52
CA LYS A 238 3.32 -12.36 -2.63
C LYS A 238 3.93 -13.66 -2.12
N ILE A 239 3.14 -14.72 -2.07
CA ILE A 239 3.50 -16.06 -1.62
C ILE A 239 2.79 -17.11 -2.47
N TRP A 240 3.46 -18.25 -2.69
CA TRP A 240 2.91 -19.39 -3.41
C TRP A 240 3.52 -20.69 -2.91
N LYS A 241 2.68 -21.72 -2.72
CA LYS A 241 3.15 -23.09 -2.50
C LYS A 241 3.28 -23.76 -3.87
N ALA A 242 4.48 -24.22 -4.22
CA ALA A 242 4.79 -24.74 -5.54
C ALA A 242 3.98 -25.99 -5.88
N GLU A 243 3.26 -25.96 -6.97
CA GLU A 243 2.47 -27.08 -7.49
C GLU A 243 3.27 -27.98 -8.42
N TYR A 244 4.41 -27.49 -8.91
CA TYR A 244 5.33 -28.17 -9.81
C TYR A 244 6.79 -27.79 -9.50
N ASN A 245 7.75 -28.46 -10.14
CA ASN A 245 9.18 -28.15 -10.02
C ASN A 245 9.54 -27.03 -11.00
N GLY A 246 10.54 -26.21 -10.65
CA GLY A 246 10.99 -25.14 -11.54
C GLY A 246 12.17 -24.35 -10.96
N GLY A 247 12.30 -23.13 -11.41
CA GLY A 247 13.34 -22.22 -10.95
C GLY A 247 12.81 -20.81 -10.70
N CYS A 248 13.46 -20.07 -9.80
CA CYS A 248 13.03 -18.73 -9.47
C CYS A 248 14.18 -17.72 -9.41
N SER A 249 13.82 -16.44 -9.52
CA SER A 249 14.75 -15.32 -9.41
C SER A 249 15.39 -15.25 -8.01
N ASN A 250 16.50 -14.51 -7.89
CA ASN A 250 17.21 -14.34 -6.63
C ASN A 250 16.45 -13.50 -5.58
N ASP A 251 15.43 -12.77 -6.01
CA ASP A 251 14.57 -11.98 -5.14
C ASP A 251 13.31 -12.77 -4.67
N VAL A 252 13.20 -14.03 -5.05
CA VAL A 252 12.23 -14.99 -4.52
C VAL A 252 12.93 -15.91 -3.53
N LEU A 253 12.44 -15.94 -2.30
CA LEU A 253 12.91 -16.83 -1.25
C LEU A 253 12.19 -18.16 -1.36
N VAL A 254 12.94 -19.26 -1.29
CA VAL A 254 12.39 -20.62 -1.35
C VAL A 254 12.60 -21.29 0.00
N PHE A 255 11.52 -21.70 0.63
CA PHE A 255 11.51 -22.44 1.89
C PHE A 255 11.09 -23.88 1.63
N ARG A 256 11.91 -24.82 2.09
CA ARG A 256 11.61 -26.27 1.98
C ARG A 256 11.45 -26.88 3.35
N ASN A 257 10.30 -27.46 3.62
CA ASN A 257 10.05 -28.18 4.87
C ASN A 257 10.96 -29.43 4.95
N VAL A 258 11.81 -29.46 5.98
CA VAL A 258 12.72 -30.60 6.28
C VAL A 258 12.24 -31.39 7.49
N LYS A 259 11.09 -31.05 8.07
CA LYS A 259 10.48 -31.67 9.24
C LYS A 259 9.08 -32.23 8.94
N THR A 260 8.90 -32.84 7.79
CA THR A 260 7.60 -33.35 7.29
C THR A 260 6.91 -34.34 8.22
N ASN A 261 7.64 -34.98 9.13
CA ASN A 261 7.07 -35.82 10.18
C ASN A 261 6.51 -35.06 11.40
N LYS A 262 6.74 -33.75 11.49
CA LYS A 262 6.27 -32.87 12.59
C LYS A 262 5.43 -31.71 12.12
N VAL A 263 5.62 -31.27 10.87
CA VAL A 263 4.99 -30.09 10.29
C VAL A 263 4.42 -30.43 8.92
N LEU A 264 3.13 -30.17 8.72
CA LEU A 264 2.48 -30.26 7.41
C LEU A 264 2.88 -29.08 6.54
N ASP A 265 3.12 -29.30 5.25
CA ASP A 265 3.45 -28.23 4.29
C ASP A 265 2.32 -27.20 4.19
N GLU A 266 1.06 -27.63 4.24
CA GLU A 266 -0.13 -26.79 4.23
C GLU A 266 -0.24 -25.93 5.50
N TYR A 267 0.10 -26.50 6.65
CA TYR A 267 0.14 -25.75 7.92
C TYR A 267 1.24 -24.67 7.87
N LEU A 268 2.44 -25.06 7.43
CA LEU A 268 3.56 -24.14 7.26
C LEU A 268 3.19 -23.01 6.30
N TYR A 269 2.56 -23.33 5.18
CA TYR A 269 2.05 -22.33 4.23
C TYR A 269 1.01 -21.40 4.88
N SER A 270 0.08 -21.91 5.68
CA SER A 270 -0.92 -21.12 6.38
C SER A 270 -0.28 -20.11 7.34
N VAL A 271 0.76 -20.54 8.09
CA VAL A 271 1.50 -19.66 9.01
C VAL A 271 2.31 -18.60 8.25
N LEU A 272 3.05 -18.99 7.21
CA LEU A 272 3.86 -18.05 6.41
C LEU A 272 3.03 -17.13 5.51
N SER A 273 1.78 -17.47 5.26
CA SER A 273 0.83 -16.61 4.55
C SER A 273 0.10 -15.62 5.47
N SER A 274 0.31 -15.69 6.80
CA SER A 274 -0.32 -14.78 7.77
C SER A 274 0.18 -13.34 7.63
N ASP A 275 -0.60 -12.37 8.08
CA ASP A 275 -0.19 -10.97 8.12
C ASP A 275 0.97 -10.77 9.10
N ILE A 276 0.96 -11.48 10.22
CA ILE A 276 2.03 -11.45 11.23
C ILE A 276 3.41 -11.76 10.62
N PHE A 277 3.49 -12.74 9.71
CA PHE A 277 4.76 -13.06 9.06
C PHE A 277 5.22 -11.96 8.09
N PHE A 278 4.33 -11.38 7.30
CA PHE A 278 4.68 -10.28 6.41
C PHE A 278 5.04 -9.00 7.18
N ASP A 279 4.35 -8.72 8.27
CA ASP A 279 4.68 -7.61 9.17
C ASP A 279 6.07 -7.84 9.81
N TYR A 280 6.37 -9.09 10.23
CA TYR A 280 7.71 -9.47 10.67
C TYR A 280 8.78 -9.20 9.60
N MET A 281 8.52 -9.54 8.32
CA MET A 281 9.43 -9.24 7.21
C MET A 281 9.63 -7.73 7.01
N MET A 282 8.62 -6.92 7.34
CA MET A 282 8.67 -5.46 7.18
C MET A 282 9.44 -4.76 8.29
N VAL A 283 9.51 -5.30 9.51
CA VAL A 283 10.24 -4.71 10.63
C VAL A 283 11.73 -4.56 10.31
N GLY A 284 12.37 -5.58 9.74
CA GLY A 284 13.80 -5.57 9.39
C GLY A 284 14.10 -5.13 7.96
N LYS A 285 13.17 -4.43 7.28
CA LYS A 285 13.30 -4.08 5.86
C LYS A 285 14.53 -3.22 5.55
N LYS A 286 15.14 -3.46 4.40
CA LYS A 286 16.23 -2.66 3.84
C LYS A 286 15.78 -1.95 2.57
N GLY A 287 16.09 -0.66 2.45
CA GLY A 287 15.76 0.19 1.31
C GLY A 287 14.37 0.84 1.43
N VAL A 288 14.27 2.10 0.96
CA VAL A 288 13.06 2.93 1.06
C VAL A 288 12.13 2.73 -0.14
N LYS A 289 12.66 2.89 -1.36
CA LYS A 289 11.86 2.83 -2.60
C LYS A 289 11.40 1.42 -2.97
N MET A 290 12.23 0.42 -2.67
CA MET A 290 11.96 -1.01 -2.92
C MET A 290 12.38 -1.82 -1.69
N PRO A 291 11.58 -1.80 -0.61
CA PRO A 291 11.94 -2.48 0.63
C PRO A 291 12.11 -3.98 0.40
N ARG A 292 13.16 -4.53 1.01
CA ARG A 292 13.45 -5.97 1.04
C ARG A 292 13.49 -6.46 2.47
N GLY A 293 12.92 -7.60 2.74
CA GLY A 293 13.05 -8.27 4.02
C GLY A 293 14.51 -8.66 4.32
N ASP A 294 14.91 -8.64 5.57
CA ASP A 294 16.25 -9.05 5.96
C ASP A 294 16.39 -10.58 5.97
N LYS A 295 17.14 -11.11 4.98
CA LYS A 295 17.39 -12.55 4.84
C LYS A 295 18.08 -13.20 6.07
N LYS A 296 18.68 -12.41 6.97
CA LYS A 296 19.27 -12.93 8.22
C LYS A 296 18.21 -13.05 9.33
N MET A 297 17.21 -12.18 9.32
CA MET A 297 16.16 -12.15 10.34
C MET A 297 15.00 -13.09 9.99
N ILE A 298 14.59 -13.18 8.72
CA ILE A 298 13.47 -14.02 8.31
C ILE A 298 13.58 -15.48 8.82
N PRO A 299 14.73 -16.15 8.79
CA PRO A 299 14.89 -17.49 9.36
C PRO A 299 14.72 -17.59 10.88
N GLN A 300 14.75 -16.46 11.59
CA GLN A 300 14.53 -16.39 13.04
C GLN A 300 13.05 -16.30 13.43
N PHE A 301 12.15 -16.12 12.47
CA PHE A 301 10.71 -16.13 12.72
C PHE A 301 10.31 -17.42 13.45
N GLU A 302 9.55 -17.28 14.53
CA GLU A 302 9.16 -18.39 15.39
C GLU A 302 7.78 -18.92 14.97
N ILE A 303 7.72 -20.22 14.70
CA ILE A 303 6.52 -20.94 14.25
C ILE A 303 6.02 -21.81 15.38
N PRO A 304 4.72 -21.72 15.76
CA PRO A 304 4.11 -22.66 16.70
C PRO A 304 4.12 -24.08 16.18
N LEU A 305 4.36 -25.05 17.05
CA LEU A 305 4.40 -26.47 16.73
C LEU A 305 3.29 -27.24 17.45
N PRO A 306 2.02 -27.09 17.06
CA PRO A 306 0.94 -27.86 17.62
C PRO A 306 1.01 -29.33 17.17
N PRO A 307 0.35 -30.26 17.89
CA PRO A 307 0.22 -31.65 17.45
C PRO A 307 -0.37 -31.77 16.04
N MET A 308 -0.05 -32.86 15.34
CA MET A 308 -0.46 -33.08 13.95
C MET A 308 -1.96 -33.06 13.71
N ASP A 309 -2.78 -33.48 14.69
CA ASP A 309 -4.24 -33.41 14.60
C ASP A 309 -4.76 -31.97 14.66
N VAL A 310 -4.10 -31.11 15.42
CA VAL A 310 -4.41 -29.65 15.45
C VAL A 310 -4.00 -28.99 14.14
N GLN A 311 -2.80 -29.30 13.62
CA GLN A 311 -2.37 -28.80 12.31
C GLN A 311 -3.36 -29.19 11.22
N LYS A 312 -3.82 -30.45 11.18
CA LYS A 312 -4.83 -30.90 10.21
C LYS A 312 -6.13 -30.11 10.31
N LYS A 313 -6.64 -29.83 11.51
CA LYS A 313 -7.84 -29.03 11.70
C LYS A 313 -7.67 -27.60 11.18
N ILE A 314 -6.52 -26.98 11.46
CA ILE A 314 -6.19 -25.64 10.92
C ILE A 314 -6.19 -25.68 9.38
N VAL A 315 -5.52 -26.66 8.79
CA VAL A 315 -5.45 -26.83 7.33
C VAL A 315 -6.84 -27.01 6.74
N GLU A 316 -7.64 -27.92 7.26
CA GLU A 316 -9.00 -28.20 6.78
C GLU A 316 -9.91 -26.95 6.83
N GLU A 317 -9.82 -26.13 7.89
CA GLU A 317 -10.61 -24.89 7.97
C GLU A 317 -10.07 -23.81 7.02
N CYS A 318 -8.74 -23.70 6.88
CA CYS A 318 -8.12 -22.77 5.92
C CYS A 318 -8.43 -23.14 4.46
N GLU A 319 -8.38 -24.42 4.11
CA GLU A 319 -8.69 -24.92 2.76
C GLU A 319 -10.15 -24.64 2.36
N LYS A 320 -11.09 -24.68 3.32
CA LYS A 320 -12.48 -24.26 3.05
C LYS A 320 -12.56 -22.79 2.64
N ILE A 321 -11.77 -21.93 3.27
CA ILE A 321 -11.71 -20.51 2.89
C ILE A 321 -11.07 -20.37 1.52
N ASP A 322 -9.97 -21.08 1.22
CA ASP A 322 -9.32 -21.03 -0.09
C ASP A 322 -10.25 -21.50 -1.20
N LYS A 323 -11.02 -22.55 -0.96
CA LYS A 323 -12.03 -23.04 -1.89
C LYS A 323 -13.12 -21.99 -2.14
N ALA A 324 -13.64 -21.37 -1.08
CA ALA A 324 -14.62 -20.31 -1.21
C ALA A 324 -14.08 -19.12 -2.02
N VAL A 325 -12.83 -18.69 -1.76
CA VAL A 325 -12.16 -17.63 -2.53
C VAL A 325 -12.01 -18.01 -4.02
N ALA A 326 -11.69 -19.27 -4.31
CA ALA A 326 -11.60 -19.74 -5.69
C ALA A 326 -12.98 -19.73 -6.40
N GLU A 327 -14.04 -20.15 -5.70
CA GLU A 327 -15.42 -20.11 -6.18
C GLU A 327 -15.89 -18.66 -6.39
N ASP A 328 -15.60 -17.75 -5.47
CA ASP A 328 -15.92 -16.32 -5.58
C ASP A 328 -15.23 -15.68 -6.79
N ASN A 329 -13.95 -15.98 -7.02
CA ASN A 329 -13.21 -15.50 -8.20
C ASN A 329 -13.80 -16.06 -9.52
N GLU A 330 -14.25 -17.31 -9.52
CA GLU A 330 -14.96 -17.90 -10.68
C GLU A 330 -16.27 -17.19 -10.95
N GLN A 331 -17.05 -16.90 -9.91
CA GLN A 331 -18.29 -16.15 -10.05
C GLN A 331 -18.05 -14.74 -10.59
N ILE A 332 -17.02 -14.02 -10.10
CA ILE A 332 -16.64 -12.71 -10.65
C ILE A 332 -16.37 -12.81 -12.15
N ARG A 333 -15.54 -13.78 -12.58
CA ARG A 333 -15.26 -13.99 -14.02
C ARG A 333 -16.53 -14.24 -14.83
N ASN A 334 -17.45 -15.06 -14.31
CA ASN A 334 -18.72 -15.36 -14.99
C ASN A 334 -19.62 -14.12 -15.09
N ILE A 335 -19.64 -13.27 -14.06
CA ILE A 335 -20.35 -11.99 -14.09
C ILE A 335 -19.72 -11.05 -15.11
N GLU A 336 -18.39 -10.92 -15.16
CA GLU A 336 -17.68 -10.10 -16.14
C GLU A 336 -17.98 -10.55 -17.59
N VAL A 337 -17.99 -11.86 -17.85
CA VAL A 337 -18.40 -12.42 -19.14
C VAL A 337 -19.87 -12.08 -19.46
N THR A 338 -20.74 -12.15 -18.47
CA THR A 338 -22.16 -11.81 -18.63
C THR A 338 -22.34 -10.33 -18.97
N ILE A 339 -21.61 -9.43 -18.28
CA ILE A 339 -21.61 -7.99 -18.58
C ILE A 339 -21.10 -7.75 -20.00
N SER A 340 -19.97 -8.35 -20.38
CA SER A 340 -19.41 -8.20 -21.72
C SER A 340 -20.39 -8.65 -22.80
N LYS A 341 -21.00 -9.82 -22.64
CA LYS A 341 -21.98 -10.35 -23.56
C LYS A 341 -23.21 -9.44 -23.65
N MET A 342 -23.78 -9.03 -22.51
CA MET A 342 -24.91 -8.12 -22.46
C MET A 342 -24.64 -6.82 -23.22
N MET A 343 -23.43 -6.24 -23.06
CA MET A 343 -23.08 -4.98 -23.71
C MET A 343 -22.73 -5.14 -25.20
N LEU A 344 -22.30 -6.32 -25.65
CA LEU A 344 -22.02 -6.62 -27.05
C LEU A 344 -23.32 -6.86 -27.88
N GLU A 345 -24.34 -7.41 -27.25
CA GLU A 345 -25.62 -7.75 -27.87
C GLU A 345 -26.59 -6.55 -27.93
N VAL A 346 -26.17 -5.36 -27.50
CA VAL A 346 -27.01 -4.16 -27.56
C VAL A 346 -27.13 -3.68 -28.99
N GLU A 347 -28.36 -3.67 -29.47
CA GLU A 347 -28.76 -3.12 -30.77
C GLU A 347 -29.34 -1.71 -30.59
N GLY A 348 -28.95 -0.78 -31.46
CA GLY A 348 -29.43 0.60 -31.47
C GLY A 348 -28.72 1.41 -32.54
N ASP A 349 -29.21 2.60 -32.81
CA ASP A 349 -28.59 3.52 -33.75
C ASP A 349 -27.22 3.96 -33.23
N ALA A 350 -26.17 3.84 -34.05
CA ALA A 350 -24.83 4.28 -33.68
C ALA A 350 -24.76 5.80 -33.59
N GLN A 351 -24.37 6.32 -32.44
CA GLN A 351 -24.20 7.75 -32.23
C GLN A 351 -22.87 8.05 -31.54
N LYS A 352 -22.25 9.16 -31.93
CA LYS A 352 -21.01 9.63 -31.32
C LYS A 352 -21.27 10.13 -29.89
N ILE A 353 -20.36 9.82 -28.96
CA ILE A 353 -20.48 10.22 -27.54
C ILE A 353 -20.61 11.72 -27.38
N GLN A 354 -19.91 12.54 -28.19
CA GLN A 354 -20.04 13.98 -28.15
C GLN A 354 -21.49 14.49 -28.35
N LYS A 355 -22.33 13.76 -29.06
CA LYS A 355 -23.75 14.12 -29.27
C LYS A 355 -24.63 13.66 -28.11
N LEU A 356 -24.18 12.68 -27.35
CA LEU A 356 -24.92 12.08 -26.24
C LEU A 356 -24.64 12.75 -24.89
N CYS A 357 -23.57 13.52 -24.81
CA CYS A 357 -23.21 14.26 -23.61
C CYS A 357 -23.70 15.69 -23.67
N SER A 358 -24.22 16.20 -22.55
CA SER A 358 -24.51 17.65 -22.38
C SER A 358 -23.25 18.47 -22.18
N ALA A 359 -22.19 17.84 -21.65
CA ALA A 359 -20.84 18.40 -21.54
C ALA A 359 -19.78 17.30 -21.52
N ILE A 360 -18.65 17.57 -22.15
CA ILE A 360 -17.40 16.80 -22.01
C ILE A 360 -16.38 17.74 -21.39
N ASN A 361 -15.72 17.30 -20.30
CA ASN A 361 -14.86 18.12 -19.48
C ASN A 361 -15.55 19.44 -19.06
N PRO A 362 -16.63 19.39 -18.26
CA PRO A 362 -17.46 20.54 -17.93
C PRO A 362 -16.64 21.69 -17.31
N SER A 363 -17.06 22.92 -17.61
CA SER A 363 -16.38 24.12 -17.14
C SER A 363 -16.62 24.34 -15.64
N LYS A 364 -15.64 24.89 -14.95
CA LYS A 364 -15.78 25.35 -13.56
C LYS A 364 -16.71 26.57 -13.41
N SER A 365 -17.16 27.17 -14.52
CA SER A 365 -18.16 28.24 -14.50
C SER A 365 -19.45 27.86 -13.76
N ASP A 366 -19.80 26.58 -13.80
CA ASP A 366 -21.00 26.02 -13.15
C ASP A 366 -21.03 26.24 -11.63
N VAL A 367 -19.85 26.38 -11.02
CA VAL A 367 -19.69 26.57 -9.56
C VAL A 367 -19.20 27.97 -9.18
N ASN A 368 -19.15 28.92 -10.13
CA ASN A 368 -18.61 30.27 -9.89
C ASN A 368 -19.43 31.08 -8.92
N SER A 369 -20.76 30.88 -8.92
CA SER A 369 -21.72 31.61 -8.07
C SER A 369 -21.86 31.01 -6.67
N LEU A 370 -21.23 29.88 -6.39
CA LEU A 370 -21.35 29.16 -5.13
C LEU A 370 -20.43 29.76 -4.06
N GLU A 371 -20.83 29.62 -2.80
CA GLU A 371 -20.09 30.08 -1.66
C GLU A 371 -18.70 29.43 -1.56
N LYS A 372 -17.68 30.24 -1.31
CA LYS A 372 -16.28 29.79 -1.28
C LYS A 372 -15.98 28.79 -0.16
N SER A 373 -16.68 28.90 0.95
CA SER A 373 -16.58 28.03 2.12
C SER A 373 -17.31 26.68 1.95
N MET A 374 -18.18 26.57 0.91
CA MET A 374 -18.92 25.33 0.64
C MET A 374 -17.96 24.14 0.53
N LEU A 375 -18.24 23.08 1.28
CA LEU A 375 -17.48 21.83 1.20
C LEU A 375 -17.87 21.05 -0.05
N VAL A 376 -16.88 20.57 -0.77
CA VAL A 376 -17.02 19.75 -1.98
C VAL A 376 -16.12 18.52 -1.87
N SER A 377 -16.48 17.44 -2.56
CA SER A 377 -15.67 16.23 -2.57
C SER A 377 -14.42 16.40 -3.44
N PHE A 378 -13.26 16.05 -2.88
CA PHE A 378 -12.02 15.94 -3.63
C PHE A 378 -11.68 14.46 -3.83
N VAL A 379 -11.43 14.06 -5.08
CA VAL A 379 -11.15 12.69 -5.49
C VAL A 379 -9.74 12.60 -6.07
N GLU A 380 -8.86 11.93 -5.36
CA GLU A 380 -7.54 11.64 -5.88
C GLU A 380 -7.57 10.52 -6.93
N MET A 381 -6.55 10.45 -7.79
CA MET A 381 -6.43 9.35 -8.76
C MET A 381 -6.31 7.97 -8.05
N SER A 382 -5.69 7.94 -6.88
CA SER A 382 -5.59 6.75 -6.02
C SER A 382 -6.94 6.25 -5.55
N SER A 383 -7.86 7.17 -5.26
CA SER A 383 -9.20 6.90 -4.72
C SER A 383 -10.23 6.45 -5.75
N VAL A 384 -9.88 6.41 -7.04
CA VAL A 384 -10.72 5.77 -8.06
C VAL A 384 -10.31 4.32 -8.20
N SER A 385 -11.26 3.40 -8.00
CA SER A 385 -11.02 1.96 -8.16
C SER A 385 -10.80 1.57 -9.63
N ASN A 386 -10.23 0.38 -9.85
CA ASN A 386 -10.20 -0.23 -11.18
C ASN A 386 -11.55 -0.89 -11.54
N ASP A 387 -12.50 -0.88 -10.63
CA ASP A 387 -13.76 -1.60 -10.69
C ASP A 387 -14.97 -0.69 -10.93
N GLY A 388 -14.75 0.60 -11.09
CA GLY A 388 -15.80 1.50 -11.55
C GLY A 388 -16.48 2.37 -10.47
N TYR A 389 -15.87 2.52 -9.28
CA TYR A 389 -16.39 3.35 -8.20
C TYR A 389 -15.32 4.21 -7.55
N ILE A 390 -15.75 5.19 -6.75
CA ILE A 390 -14.88 6.02 -5.94
C ILE A 390 -14.80 5.38 -4.55
N GLU A 391 -13.60 4.99 -4.13
CA GLU A 391 -13.35 4.30 -2.86
C GLU A 391 -13.48 5.25 -1.66
N GLN A 392 -12.97 6.48 -1.82
CA GLN A 392 -13.05 7.51 -0.78
C GLN A 392 -12.99 8.91 -1.37
N THR A 393 -13.55 9.87 -0.65
CA THR A 393 -13.48 11.28 -0.97
C THR A 393 -12.95 12.06 0.25
N VAL A 394 -12.30 13.19 -0.01
CA VAL A 394 -11.87 14.12 1.04
C VAL A 394 -12.67 15.41 0.86
N ASP A 395 -13.36 15.85 1.90
CA ASP A 395 -14.10 17.11 1.86
C ASP A 395 -13.13 18.29 1.94
N LYS A 396 -13.22 19.23 0.96
CA LYS A 396 -12.40 20.45 0.91
C LYS A 396 -13.28 21.66 0.63
N PRO A 397 -12.92 22.85 1.15
CA PRO A 397 -13.58 24.09 0.76
C PRO A 397 -13.44 24.32 -0.75
N LEU A 398 -14.52 24.81 -1.39
CA LEU A 398 -14.53 25.11 -2.82
C LEU A 398 -13.42 26.10 -3.22
N ALA A 399 -13.07 27.03 -2.34
CA ALA A 399 -11.99 28.00 -2.55
C ALA A 399 -10.65 27.32 -2.85
N ASP A 400 -10.35 26.18 -2.19
CA ASP A 400 -9.06 25.50 -2.26
C ASP A 400 -8.88 24.72 -3.56
N VAL A 401 -9.98 24.22 -4.13
CA VAL A 401 -9.94 23.33 -5.30
C VAL A 401 -10.27 24.04 -6.61
N ARG A 402 -11.05 25.14 -6.55
CA ARG A 402 -11.55 25.82 -7.75
C ARG A 402 -10.46 26.53 -8.56
N LYS A 403 -9.48 27.15 -7.89
CA LYS A 403 -8.41 27.93 -8.54
C LYS A 403 -7.27 27.06 -9.10
N SER A 404 -7.22 25.80 -8.72
CA SER A 404 -6.18 24.83 -9.12
C SER A 404 -6.41 24.29 -10.53
N SER A 405 -5.46 23.47 -11.03
CA SER A 405 -5.60 22.72 -12.29
C SER A 405 -6.53 21.49 -12.18
N TYR A 406 -7.17 21.25 -11.03
CA TYR A 406 -8.04 20.11 -10.81
C TYR A 406 -9.23 20.08 -11.77
N THR A 407 -9.67 18.88 -12.13
CA THR A 407 -10.83 18.66 -12.98
C THR A 407 -12.12 18.73 -12.15
N TYR A 408 -13.11 19.49 -12.64
CA TYR A 408 -14.43 19.60 -12.04
C TYR A 408 -15.39 18.55 -12.62
N PHE A 409 -16.24 18.00 -11.78
CA PHE A 409 -17.36 17.12 -12.14
C PHE A 409 -18.48 17.24 -11.12
N ALA A 410 -19.66 16.78 -11.49
CA ALA A 410 -20.86 16.81 -10.64
C ALA A 410 -21.38 15.40 -10.37
N GLU A 411 -22.35 15.29 -9.47
CA GLU A 411 -23.07 14.04 -9.21
C GLU A 411 -23.64 13.47 -10.49
N GLY A 412 -23.38 12.18 -10.75
CA GLY A 412 -23.81 11.46 -11.95
C GLY A 412 -22.92 11.63 -13.19
N ASP A 413 -21.84 12.42 -13.12
CA ASP A 413 -20.84 12.48 -14.18
C ASP A 413 -19.98 11.21 -14.19
N ILE A 414 -19.43 10.85 -15.35
CA ILE A 414 -18.48 9.75 -15.50
C ILE A 414 -17.08 10.33 -15.54
N ILE A 415 -16.19 9.86 -14.66
CA ILE A 415 -14.78 10.23 -14.63
C ILE A 415 -13.94 9.06 -15.15
N ILE A 416 -13.01 9.31 -16.05
CA ILE A 416 -12.11 8.31 -16.64
C ILE A 416 -10.68 8.82 -16.57
N ALA A 417 -9.76 8.03 -16.02
CA ALA A 417 -8.34 8.36 -16.08
C ALA A 417 -7.86 8.41 -17.53
N LYS A 418 -7.09 9.43 -17.88
CA LYS A 418 -6.51 9.56 -19.23
C LYS A 418 -5.04 9.18 -19.33
N ILE A 419 -4.33 9.06 -18.20
CA ILE A 419 -2.87 8.86 -18.13
C ILE A 419 -2.49 7.41 -17.86
N THR A 420 -1.36 6.96 -18.44
CA THR A 420 -0.66 5.70 -18.12
C THR A 420 -0.16 5.69 -16.66
N PRO A 421 -0.26 4.59 -15.89
CA PRO A 421 -0.95 3.33 -16.22
C PRO A 421 -2.42 3.30 -15.76
N CYS A 422 -2.94 4.41 -15.23
CA CYS A 422 -4.25 4.47 -14.58
C CYS A 422 -5.40 4.12 -15.53
N MET A 423 -5.34 4.62 -16.78
CA MET A 423 -6.35 4.33 -17.80
C MET A 423 -6.33 2.84 -18.18
N GLU A 424 -5.14 2.31 -18.46
CA GLU A 424 -4.94 0.91 -18.84
C GLU A 424 -5.40 -0.05 -17.72
N ASN A 425 -5.23 0.35 -16.45
CA ASN A 425 -5.70 -0.37 -15.27
C ASN A 425 -7.21 -0.25 -15.05
N GLY A 426 -7.91 0.60 -15.82
CA GLY A 426 -9.37 0.72 -15.78
C GLY A 426 -9.91 1.69 -14.73
N LYS A 427 -9.09 2.65 -14.25
CA LYS A 427 -9.59 3.69 -13.33
C LYS A 427 -10.64 4.57 -14.02
N CYS A 428 -11.91 4.23 -13.74
CA CYS A 428 -13.10 4.87 -14.27
C CYS A 428 -14.19 4.77 -13.18
N ALA A 429 -14.99 5.79 -12.97
CA ALA A 429 -16.09 5.74 -12.02
C ALA A 429 -17.28 6.60 -12.44
N LEU A 430 -18.47 6.18 -12.04
CA LEU A 430 -19.63 7.06 -11.97
C LEU A 430 -19.53 7.85 -10.67
N ALA A 431 -19.48 9.16 -10.76
CA ALA A 431 -19.36 10.05 -9.61
C ALA A 431 -20.70 10.07 -8.85
N THR A 432 -20.72 9.46 -7.67
CA THR A 432 -21.91 9.35 -6.81
C THR A 432 -21.56 9.61 -5.36
N GLY A 433 -22.51 10.11 -4.57
CA GLY A 433 -22.33 10.40 -3.16
C GLY A 433 -21.42 11.59 -2.88
N LEU A 434 -21.35 12.54 -3.81
CA LEU A 434 -20.51 13.72 -3.68
C LEU A 434 -21.09 14.72 -2.67
N LYS A 435 -20.23 15.34 -1.89
CA LYS A 435 -20.60 16.42 -0.98
C LYS A 435 -21.21 17.59 -1.76
N ASN A 436 -22.43 17.95 -1.43
CA ASN A 436 -23.21 18.97 -2.15
C ASN A 436 -23.34 18.72 -3.67
N GLY A 437 -23.17 17.46 -4.12
CA GLY A 437 -23.25 17.08 -5.53
C GLY A 437 -22.08 17.58 -6.39
N ILE A 438 -20.98 18.01 -5.78
CA ILE A 438 -19.84 18.65 -6.46
C ILE A 438 -18.57 17.90 -6.17
N GLY A 439 -17.83 17.59 -7.23
CA GLY A 439 -16.53 16.91 -7.17
C GLY A 439 -15.43 17.68 -7.89
N PHE A 440 -14.25 17.60 -7.32
CA PHE A 440 -13.00 17.99 -7.94
C PHE A 440 -12.00 16.85 -7.82
N GLY A 441 -11.10 16.71 -8.78
CA GLY A 441 -10.11 15.64 -8.72
C GLY A 441 -8.92 15.88 -9.62
N SER A 442 -8.12 14.83 -9.80
CA SER A 442 -6.90 14.90 -10.60
C SER A 442 -7.13 15.57 -11.96
N SER A 443 -6.19 16.41 -12.39
CA SER A 443 -6.18 16.97 -13.75
C SER A 443 -6.06 15.91 -14.85
N GLU A 444 -5.78 14.67 -14.46
CA GLU A 444 -5.65 13.52 -15.37
C GLU A 444 -6.95 12.74 -15.56
N PHE A 445 -8.11 13.33 -15.26
CA PHE A 445 -9.42 12.80 -15.62
C PHE A 445 -9.96 13.42 -16.90
N HIS A 446 -10.66 12.63 -17.71
CA HIS A 446 -11.72 13.05 -18.61
C HIS A 446 -13.06 12.89 -17.91
N VAL A 447 -13.99 13.82 -18.17
CA VAL A 447 -15.32 13.85 -17.55
C VAL A 447 -16.39 13.87 -18.64
N PHE A 448 -17.42 13.02 -18.47
CA PHE A 448 -18.54 12.94 -19.39
C PHE A 448 -19.84 13.14 -18.61
N ARG A 449 -20.58 14.20 -18.96
CA ARG A 449 -21.90 14.48 -18.43
C ARG A 449 -22.95 14.04 -19.43
N ALA A 450 -23.64 12.96 -19.13
CA ALA A 450 -24.68 12.42 -19.99
C ALA A 450 -25.83 13.43 -20.19
N ASN A 451 -26.36 13.52 -21.40
CA ASN A 451 -27.62 14.20 -21.63
C ASN A 451 -28.77 13.25 -21.29
N ALA A 452 -29.40 13.44 -20.14
CA ALA A 452 -30.43 12.57 -19.61
C ALA A 452 -31.65 12.37 -20.55
N LYS A 453 -31.83 13.24 -21.56
CA LYS A 453 -32.88 13.07 -22.59
C LYS A 453 -32.50 12.08 -23.68
N LEU A 454 -31.22 11.82 -23.86
CA LEU A 454 -30.67 10.98 -24.95
C LEU A 454 -30.05 9.68 -24.44
N ILE A 455 -29.40 9.73 -23.30
CA ILE A 455 -28.67 8.57 -22.78
C ILE A 455 -28.71 8.50 -21.26
N ASN A 456 -28.91 7.27 -20.74
CA ASN A 456 -28.78 6.98 -19.33
C ASN A 456 -27.29 6.99 -18.92
N ASN A 457 -26.92 7.68 -17.86
CA ASN A 457 -25.53 7.82 -17.42
C ASN A 457 -24.88 6.48 -17.02
N VAL A 458 -25.63 5.57 -16.40
CA VAL A 458 -25.12 4.23 -16.04
C VAL A 458 -24.91 3.36 -17.26
N TYR A 459 -25.80 3.46 -18.25
CA TYR A 459 -25.62 2.77 -19.53
C TYR A 459 -24.35 3.27 -20.24
N LEU A 460 -24.18 4.60 -20.32
CA LEU A 460 -22.97 5.21 -20.90
C LEU A 460 -21.70 4.78 -20.14
N PHE A 461 -21.76 4.80 -18.80
CA PHE A 461 -20.68 4.34 -17.96
C PHE A 461 -20.33 2.88 -18.20
N ALA A 462 -21.34 1.99 -18.23
CA ALA A 462 -21.14 0.57 -18.51
C ALA A 462 -20.49 0.33 -19.87
N TYR A 463 -20.81 1.14 -20.87
CA TYR A 463 -20.20 1.06 -22.20
C TYR A 463 -18.73 1.53 -22.18
N LEU A 464 -18.45 2.68 -21.58
CA LEU A 464 -17.12 3.27 -21.51
C LEU A 464 -16.14 2.46 -20.65
N ASN A 465 -16.65 1.77 -19.63
CA ASN A 465 -15.83 0.95 -18.72
C ASN A 465 -15.45 -0.42 -19.30
N ARG A 466 -15.86 -0.73 -20.55
CA ARG A 466 -15.54 -2.00 -21.20
C ARG A 466 -14.05 -2.14 -21.47
N LYS A 467 -13.55 -3.37 -21.28
CA LYS A 467 -12.14 -3.72 -21.52
C LYS A 467 -11.70 -3.45 -22.96
N GLU A 468 -12.60 -3.71 -23.95
CA GLU A 468 -12.35 -3.49 -25.36
C GLU A 468 -12.17 -1.98 -25.67
N ILE A 469 -12.95 -1.11 -25.01
CA ILE A 469 -12.82 0.34 -25.17
C ILE A 469 -11.48 0.81 -24.59
N ARG A 470 -11.09 0.30 -23.42
CA ARG A 470 -9.79 0.60 -22.82
C ARG A 470 -8.62 0.15 -23.71
N SER A 471 -8.70 -1.04 -24.30
CA SER A 471 -7.66 -1.52 -25.23
C SER A 471 -7.52 -0.62 -26.44
N LYS A 472 -8.62 -0.21 -27.07
CA LYS A 472 -8.62 0.75 -28.18
C LYS A 472 -8.09 2.12 -27.76
N ALA A 473 -8.44 2.60 -26.56
CA ALA A 473 -7.93 3.84 -26.03
C ALA A 473 -6.41 3.79 -25.80
N ALA A 474 -5.87 2.66 -25.34
CA ALA A 474 -4.44 2.46 -25.12
C ALA A 474 -3.62 2.52 -26.44
N GLU A 475 -4.19 2.06 -27.55
CA GLU A 475 -3.54 2.11 -28.87
C GLU A 475 -3.33 3.54 -29.38
N VAL A 476 -4.24 4.47 -29.04
CA VAL A 476 -4.18 5.87 -29.50
C VAL A 476 -3.52 6.82 -28.51
N MET A 477 -2.99 6.31 -27.40
CA MET A 477 -2.30 7.15 -26.41
C MET A 477 -1.06 7.83 -26.97
N THR A 478 -0.90 9.12 -26.70
CA THR A 478 0.24 9.95 -27.10
C THR A 478 1.03 10.45 -25.90
N GLY A 479 2.30 10.74 -26.09
CA GLY A 479 3.21 11.25 -25.05
C GLY A 479 4.46 10.39 -24.86
N SER A 480 5.34 10.82 -23.96
CA SER A 480 6.58 10.08 -23.62
C SER A 480 6.29 8.83 -22.80
N SER A 481 7.22 7.86 -22.82
CA SER A 481 7.11 6.63 -22.02
C SER A 481 6.80 6.94 -20.54
N GLY A 482 5.78 6.28 -20.01
CA GLY A 482 5.32 6.49 -18.63
C GLY A 482 4.40 7.69 -18.39
N HIS A 483 4.20 8.56 -19.40
CA HIS A 483 3.34 9.75 -19.34
C HIS A 483 2.43 9.88 -20.55
N ARG A 484 2.02 8.76 -21.16
CA ARG A 484 1.09 8.76 -22.29
C ARG A 484 -0.33 9.08 -21.80
N ARG A 485 -1.10 9.74 -22.66
CA ARG A 485 -2.49 10.14 -22.40
C ARG A 485 -3.39 9.81 -23.57
N VAL A 486 -4.61 9.40 -23.27
CA VAL A 486 -5.66 9.25 -24.27
C VAL A 486 -6.16 10.64 -24.65
N PRO A 487 -6.14 11.02 -25.95
CA PRO A 487 -6.73 12.28 -26.39
C PRO A 487 -8.26 12.23 -26.25
N ILE A 488 -8.88 13.35 -25.87
CA ILE A 488 -10.34 13.42 -25.69
C ILE A 488 -11.10 13.10 -26.96
N SER A 489 -10.54 13.45 -28.13
CA SER A 489 -11.12 13.18 -29.44
C SER A 489 -11.41 11.71 -29.69
N PHE A 490 -10.63 10.79 -29.10
CA PHE A 490 -10.94 9.36 -29.17
C PHE A 490 -12.33 9.05 -28.61
N TYR A 491 -12.64 9.61 -27.44
CA TYR A 491 -13.96 9.39 -26.83
C TYR A 491 -15.06 10.20 -27.51
N GLU A 492 -14.78 11.42 -27.95
CA GLU A 492 -15.74 12.27 -28.66
C GLU A 492 -16.24 11.61 -29.95
N ASP A 493 -15.33 10.98 -30.69
CA ASP A 493 -15.60 10.30 -31.96
C ASP A 493 -16.06 8.85 -31.81
N LEU A 494 -16.02 8.30 -30.60
CA LEU A 494 -16.44 6.93 -30.34
C LEU A 494 -17.94 6.79 -30.58
N GLU A 495 -18.32 5.91 -31.51
CA GLU A 495 -19.72 5.57 -31.80
C GLU A 495 -20.17 4.42 -30.90
N ILE A 496 -21.33 4.60 -30.28
CA ILE A 496 -21.95 3.60 -29.41
C ILE A 496 -23.40 3.34 -29.86
N PRO A 497 -23.93 2.12 -29.73
CA PRO A 497 -25.32 1.85 -29.97
C PRO A 497 -26.19 2.55 -28.91
N VAL A 498 -27.28 3.18 -29.37
CA VAL A 498 -28.21 3.90 -28.50
C VAL A 498 -29.59 3.29 -28.64
N PRO A 499 -29.97 2.32 -27.80
CA PRO A 499 -31.30 1.75 -27.78
C PRO A 499 -32.34 2.74 -27.21
N SER A 500 -33.63 2.37 -27.21
CA SER A 500 -34.66 3.18 -26.55
C SER A 500 -34.34 3.38 -25.06
N MET A 501 -34.80 4.50 -24.48
CA MET A 501 -34.53 4.84 -23.08
C MET A 501 -34.94 3.72 -22.10
N ASP A 502 -36.08 3.06 -22.36
CA ASP A 502 -36.53 1.94 -21.52
C ASP A 502 -35.53 0.76 -21.54
N LYS A 503 -34.96 0.44 -22.72
CA LYS A 503 -33.90 -0.58 -22.82
C LYS A 503 -32.63 -0.14 -22.15
N GLN A 504 -32.23 1.14 -22.25
CA GLN A 504 -31.06 1.66 -21.55
C GLN A 504 -31.24 1.56 -20.03
N MET A 505 -32.42 1.89 -19.51
CA MET A 505 -32.73 1.79 -18.09
C MET A 505 -32.67 0.34 -17.58
N LEU A 506 -33.24 -0.59 -18.35
CA LEU A 506 -33.20 -2.03 -18.04
C LEU A 506 -31.74 -2.55 -17.97
N ILE A 507 -30.93 -2.19 -18.98
CA ILE A 507 -29.50 -2.56 -19.01
C ILE A 507 -28.75 -1.93 -17.82
N ALA A 508 -29.01 -0.66 -17.54
CA ALA A 508 -28.39 0.06 -16.42
C ALA A 508 -28.70 -0.57 -15.06
N GLU A 509 -29.94 -0.98 -14.84
CA GLU A 509 -30.36 -1.64 -13.60
C GLU A 509 -29.71 -3.02 -13.46
N LYS A 510 -29.70 -3.82 -14.52
CA LYS A 510 -29.02 -5.11 -14.54
C LYS A 510 -27.52 -4.96 -14.30
N TYR A 511 -26.88 -3.98 -14.95
CA TYR A 511 -25.46 -3.68 -14.76
C TYR A 511 -25.14 -3.31 -13.29
N LYS A 512 -25.93 -2.43 -12.68
CA LYS A 512 -25.78 -2.07 -11.25
C LYS A 512 -25.89 -3.29 -10.34
N GLY A 513 -26.85 -4.18 -10.59
CA GLY A 513 -27.01 -5.43 -9.83
C GLY A 513 -25.76 -6.31 -9.92
N LEU A 514 -25.27 -6.56 -11.14
CA LEU A 514 -24.08 -7.38 -11.38
C LEU A 514 -22.80 -6.75 -10.75
N MET A 515 -22.66 -5.43 -10.82
CA MET A 515 -21.52 -4.74 -10.17
C MET A 515 -21.57 -4.83 -8.65
N LYS A 516 -22.77 -4.75 -8.06
CA LYS A 516 -22.95 -4.96 -6.62
C LYS A 516 -22.58 -6.38 -6.18
N ASP A 517 -22.92 -7.38 -7.01
CA ASP A 517 -22.52 -8.76 -6.74
C ASP A 517 -21.00 -8.92 -6.79
N ILE A 518 -20.31 -8.32 -7.78
CA ILE A 518 -18.84 -8.29 -7.85
C ILE A 518 -18.25 -7.64 -6.60
N GLU A 519 -18.78 -6.50 -6.18
CA GLU A 519 -18.32 -5.79 -4.99
C GLU A 519 -18.44 -6.65 -3.72
N SER A 520 -19.58 -7.31 -3.54
CA SER A 520 -19.83 -8.23 -2.43
C SER A 520 -18.84 -9.40 -2.42
N LEU A 521 -18.61 -10.04 -3.57
CA LEU A 521 -17.66 -11.14 -3.72
C LEU A 521 -16.22 -10.67 -3.43
N LYS A 522 -15.81 -9.52 -3.94
CA LYS A 522 -14.49 -8.93 -3.66
C LYS A 522 -14.29 -8.63 -2.17
N GLN A 523 -15.33 -8.17 -1.50
CA GLN A 523 -15.27 -7.94 -0.05
C GLN A 523 -15.13 -9.24 0.74
N GLN A 524 -15.80 -10.33 0.32
CA GLN A 524 -15.63 -11.66 0.90
C GLN A 524 -14.20 -12.18 0.72
N ILE A 525 -13.62 -12.00 -0.48
CA ILE A 525 -12.24 -12.36 -0.79
C ILE A 525 -11.25 -11.53 0.06
N ALA A 526 -11.46 -10.22 0.19
CA ALA A 526 -10.61 -9.35 1.02
C ALA A 526 -10.60 -9.77 2.49
N ASN A 527 -11.74 -10.26 3.01
CA ASN A 527 -11.87 -10.73 4.39
C ASN A 527 -11.26 -12.13 4.62
N ALA A 528 -10.86 -12.86 3.58
CA ALA A 528 -10.34 -14.22 3.72
C ALA A 528 -9.08 -14.30 4.59
N SER A 529 -8.18 -13.31 4.51
CA SER A 529 -6.98 -13.24 5.33
C SER A 529 -7.30 -13.13 6.83
N SER A 530 -8.22 -12.23 7.19
CA SER A 530 -8.65 -12.05 8.58
C SER A 530 -9.36 -13.30 9.13
N ARG A 531 -10.15 -13.98 8.29
CA ARG A 531 -10.79 -15.25 8.65
C ARG A 531 -9.77 -16.36 8.90
N LYS A 532 -8.72 -16.46 8.07
CA LYS A 532 -7.61 -17.41 8.28
C LYS A 532 -6.82 -17.09 9.54
N GLN A 533 -6.57 -15.81 9.82
CA GLN A 533 -5.92 -15.39 11.06
C GLN A 533 -6.76 -15.80 12.29
N ALA A 534 -8.08 -15.61 12.26
CA ALA A 534 -8.97 -16.05 13.33
C ALA A 534 -8.92 -17.58 13.54
N ILE A 535 -8.74 -18.38 12.48
CA ILE A 535 -8.54 -19.84 12.61
C ILE A 535 -7.21 -20.13 13.32
N LEU A 536 -6.12 -19.48 12.91
CA LEU A 536 -4.83 -19.65 13.58
C LEU A 536 -4.96 -19.28 15.07
N ASP A 537 -5.56 -18.15 15.39
CA ASP A 537 -5.75 -17.69 16.77
C ASP A 537 -6.61 -18.69 17.59
N LYS A 538 -7.71 -19.19 17.03
CA LYS A 538 -8.60 -20.17 17.66
C LYS A 538 -7.88 -21.44 18.12
N TYR A 539 -6.96 -21.94 17.31
CA TYR A 539 -6.29 -23.22 17.57
C TYR A 539 -4.94 -23.05 18.27
N LEU A 540 -4.25 -21.94 18.07
CA LEU A 540 -2.90 -21.71 18.59
C LEU A 540 -2.91 -21.06 19.98
N LYS A 541 -3.82 -20.16 20.26
CA LYS A 541 -4.06 -19.60 21.60
C LYS A 541 -4.83 -20.61 22.47
#